data_7ba2bdd247b0adf53a8dd8db25aadd07
#
_entry.id   7ba2bdd247b0adf53a8dd8db25aadd07
#
_cell.length_a   1.000
_cell.length_b   1.000
_cell.length_c   1.000
_cell.angle_alpha   90.00
_cell.angle_beta   90.00
_cell.angle_gamma   90.00
#
_symmetry.space_group_name_H-M   'P 1'
#
loop_
_entity.id
_entity.type
_entity.pdbx_description
1 polymer ?
#
loop_
_entity_poly.entity_id
_entity_poly.type
_entity_poly.pdbx_seq_one_letter_code
_entity_poly.pdbx_strand_id
1 'polypeptide(L)'
;NMFKPSSYFYVKFQNVNGLTKSSPVFADGFRVGIVRDLYYDYTQPGKVVAEIDVDPELRIPKGSTAELAAEMLGGVKMNLLLANNPREKYQIGDTIPGVLNNGMMEKVATMMPQVEKMLPKLDSILASLNVILADPAIPATLHNVQDLTASMAVTSRQLQTLMKDDIPQLTGKLNSIGDNFALISN
;
A
#
# COMPACT_ATOMS: atom_id res chain seq x y z
N ASN A 1 -30.62 -1.85 23.12
CA ASN A 1 -30.36 -0.52 23.64
C ASN A 1 -30.41 0.54 22.56
N MET A 2 -31.60 1.09 22.36
CA MET A 2 -31.87 2.11 21.35
C MET A 2 -31.21 3.47 21.63
N PHE A 3 -30.52 3.63 22.76
CA PHE A 3 -30.01 4.92 23.22
C PHE A 3 -28.50 4.99 23.47
N LYS A 4 -27.69 4.03 23.00
CA LYS A 4 -26.25 4.22 23.03
C LYS A 4 -25.91 5.37 22.07
N PRO A 5 -25.15 6.37 22.52
CA PRO A 5 -24.71 7.43 21.61
C PRO A 5 -23.92 6.81 20.46
N SER A 6 -24.26 7.21 19.26
CA SER A 6 -23.56 6.74 18.07
C SER A 6 -22.16 7.35 18.04
N SER A 7 -21.14 6.52 17.99
CA SER A 7 -19.75 6.95 17.84
C SER A 7 -19.36 6.78 16.36
N TYR A 8 -19.59 7.79 15.59
CA TYR A 8 -19.40 7.73 14.15
C TYR A 8 -18.19 8.54 13.70
N PHE A 9 -17.57 8.04 12.63
CA PHE A 9 -16.43 8.66 11.97
C PHE A 9 -16.59 8.50 10.47
N TYR A 10 -15.87 9.31 9.73
CA TYR A 10 -15.79 9.20 8.28
C TYR A 10 -14.43 8.69 7.89
N VAL A 11 -14.36 7.85 6.87
CA VAL A 11 -13.11 7.35 6.32
C VAL A 11 -13.09 7.64 4.83
N LYS A 12 -12.04 8.28 4.38
CA LYS A 12 -11.91 8.74 3.00
C LYS A 12 -11.02 7.80 2.21
N PHE A 13 -11.55 7.28 1.10
CA PHE A 13 -10.81 6.37 0.22
C PHE A 13 -10.86 6.88 -1.22
N GLN A 14 -9.86 6.54 -2.00
CA GLN A 14 -9.90 6.71 -3.45
C GLN A 14 -10.73 5.62 -4.13
N ASN A 15 -10.72 4.42 -3.56
CA ASN A 15 -11.45 3.27 -4.06
C ASN A 15 -11.85 2.41 -2.85
N VAL A 16 -13.10 2.01 -2.77
CA VAL A 16 -13.59 1.21 -1.65
C VAL A 16 -13.59 -0.29 -1.92
N ASN A 17 -13.17 -0.72 -3.10
CA ASN A 17 -12.95 -2.13 -3.46
C ASN A 17 -14.15 -3.05 -3.18
N GLY A 18 -15.36 -2.52 -3.32
CA GLY A 18 -16.55 -3.30 -3.06
C GLY A 18 -17.05 -3.27 -1.61
N LEU A 19 -16.53 -2.38 -0.79
CA LEU A 19 -17.08 -2.13 0.55
C LEU A 19 -18.55 -1.76 0.43
N THR A 20 -19.38 -2.31 1.30
CA THR A 20 -20.84 -2.09 1.29
C THR A 20 -21.30 -1.64 2.65
N LYS A 21 -22.56 -1.18 2.71
CA LYS A 21 -23.25 -1.02 3.99
C LYS A 21 -23.23 -2.35 4.73
N SER A 22 -23.06 -2.28 6.02
CA SER A 22 -22.95 -3.44 6.92
C SER A 22 -21.63 -4.19 6.83
N SER A 23 -20.67 -3.76 6.03
CA SER A 23 -19.33 -4.31 6.08
C SER A 23 -18.73 -4.13 7.47
N PRO A 24 -18.07 -5.15 8.03
CA PRO A 24 -17.55 -5.07 9.39
C PRO A 24 -16.31 -4.20 9.47
N VAL A 25 -16.14 -3.56 10.63
CA VAL A 25 -14.96 -2.75 10.97
C VAL A 25 -14.23 -3.44 12.12
N PHE A 26 -12.93 -3.64 11.94
CA PHE A 26 -12.07 -4.31 12.92
C PHE A 26 -10.96 -3.38 13.41
N ALA A 27 -10.53 -3.61 14.62
CA ALA A 27 -9.28 -3.06 15.17
C ALA A 27 -8.58 -4.19 15.89
N ASP A 28 -7.30 -4.40 15.59
CA ASP A 28 -6.50 -5.48 16.15
C ASP A 28 -7.15 -6.87 16.00
N GLY A 29 -7.85 -7.08 14.88
CA GLY A 29 -8.55 -8.34 14.62
C GLY A 29 -9.88 -8.50 15.37
N PHE A 30 -10.27 -7.54 16.18
CA PHE A 30 -11.52 -7.56 16.93
C PHE A 30 -12.56 -6.68 16.25
N ARG A 31 -13.78 -7.18 16.11
CA ARG A 31 -14.85 -6.42 15.48
C ARG A 31 -15.29 -5.28 16.40
N VAL A 32 -15.09 -4.05 15.97
CA VAL A 32 -15.37 -2.84 16.74
C VAL A 32 -16.52 -2.02 16.18
N GLY A 33 -17.00 -2.33 14.99
CA GLY A 33 -18.06 -1.55 14.39
C GLY A 33 -18.51 -2.07 13.05
N ILE A 34 -19.19 -1.20 12.32
CA ILE A 34 -19.85 -1.51 11.05
C ILE A 34 -19.81 -0.29 10.14
N VAL A 35 -19.76 -0.52 8.83
CA VAL A 35 -19.96 0.53 7.85
C VAL A 35 -21.44 0.87 7.80
N ARG A 36 -21.77 2.12 8.07
CA ARG A 36 -23.14 2.61 8.17
C ARG A 36 -23.67 3.11 6.86
N ASP A 37 -22.84 3.82 6.11
CA ASP A 37 -23.19 4.37 4.81
C ASP A 37 -21.96 4.64 3.97
N LEU A 38 -22.16 4.88 2.68
CA LEU A 38 -21.12 5.20 1.72
C LEU A 38 -21.59 6.37 0.87
N TYR A 39 -20.71 7.35 0.68
CA TYR A 39 -20.98 8.55 -0.10
C TYR A 39 -19.95 8.67 -1.22
N TYR A 40 -20.43 8.91 -2.42
CA TYR A 40 -19.58 9.14 -3.58
C TYR A 40 -19.72 10.58 -4.05
N ASP A 41 -18.58 11.25 -4.21
CA ASP A 41 -18.59 12.62 -4.71
C ASP A 41 -18.52 12.60 -6.25
N TYR A 42 -19.65 12.79 -6.88
CA TYR A 42 -19.74 12.80 -8.34
C TYR A 42 -19.02 13.97 -9.00
N THR A 43 -18.67 15.01 -8.24
CA THR A 43 -17.94 16.17 -8.76
C THR A 43 -16.42 15.96 -8.73
N GLN A 44 -15.94 15.02 -7.91
CA GLN A 44 -14.52 14.72 -7.74
C GLN A 44 -14.29 13.20 -7.77
N PRO A 45 -14.14 12.62 -8.97
CA PRO A 45 -13.89 11.17 -9.07
C PRO A 45 -12.69 10.74 -8.25
N GLY A 46 -12.78 9.55 -7.65
CA GLY A 46 -11.73 9.01 -6.80
C GLY A 46 -11.83 9.43 -5.34
N LYS A 47 -12.98 9.97 -4.92
CA LYS A 47 -13.24 10.29 -3.52
C LYS A 47 -14.51 9.59 -3.07
N VAL A 48 -14.33 8.59 -2.22
CA VAL A 48 -15.44 7.87 -1.59
C VAL A 48 -15.30 8.01 -0.08
N VAL A 49 -16.39 8.35 0.59
CA VAL A 49 -16.41 8.50 2.04
C VAL A 49 -17.27 7.39 2.63
N ALA A 50 -16.68 6.61 3.52
CA ALA A 50 -17.41 5.62 4.31
C ALA A 50 -17.74 6.22 5.67
N GLU A 51 -18.99 6.16 6.07
CA GLU A 51 -19.41 6.48 7.43
C GLU A 51 -19.40 5.19 8.24
N ILE A 52 -18.65 5.18 9.32
CA ILE A 52 -18.56 4.01 10.20
C ILE A 52 -19.15 4.33 11.57
N ASP A 53 -19.77 3.32 12.17
CA ASP A 53 -20.26 3.37 13.53
C ASP A 53 -19.44 2.37 14.33
N VAL A 54 -18.76 2.84 15.35
CA VAL A 54 -17.88 2.02 16.18
C VAL A 54 -18.30 2.06 17.63
N ASP A 55 -17.82 1.09 18.40
CA ASP A 55 -18.06 1.03 19.82
C ASP A 55 -17.62 2.34 20.48
N PRO A 56 -18.51 2.99 21.30
CA PRO A 56 -18.15 4.23 21.95
C PRO A 56 -16.94 4.14 22.89
N GLU A 57 -16.60 2.96 23.35
CA GLU A 57 -15.42 2.74 24.19
C GLU A 57 -14.11 2.76 23.38
N LEU A 58 -14.19 2.61 22.07
CA LEU A 58 -12.99 2.61 21.23
C LEU A 58 -12.42 4.02 21.14
N ARG A 59 -11.17 4.15 21.55
CA ARG A 59 -10.40 5.37 21.34
C ARG A 59 -9.60 5.23 20.05
N ILE A 60 -9.78 6.17 19.13
CA ILE A 60 -9.05 6.18 17.86
C ILE A 60 -8.00 7.30 17.93
N PRO A 61 -6.73 6.96 18.16
CA PRO A 61 -5.69 7.98 18.28
C PRO A 61 -5.48 8.77 16.99
N LYS A 62 -5.09 10.02 17.10
CA LYS A 62 -4.65 10.80 15.93
C LYS A 62 -3.46 10.12 15.26
N GLY A 63 -3.47 10.12 13.95
CA GLY A 63 -2.49 9.38 13.14
C GLY A 63 -2.94 7.99 12.74
N SER A 64 -4.06 7.50 13.29
CA SER A 64 -4.65 6.23 12.87
C SER A 64 -5.15 6.33 11.43
N THR A 65 -5.14 5.19 10.75
CA THR A 65 -5.63 5.07 9.38
C THR A 65 -6.60 3.89 9.31
N ALA A 66 -7.24 3.75 8.16
CA ALA A 66 -8.10 2.60 7.89
C ALA A 66 -7.69 1.99 6.57
N GLU A 67 -7.71 0.66 6.50
CA GLU A 67 -7.46 -0.08 5.27
C GLU A 67 -8.62 -0.99 4.95
N LEU A 68 -8.73 -1.40 3.71
CA LEU A 68 -9.73 -2.37 3.26
C LEU A 68 -9.04 -3.69 2.96
N ALA A 69 -9.67 -4.78 3.34
CA ALA A 69 -9.16 -6.12 3.10
C ALA A 69 -10.29 -7.02 2.62
N ALA A 70 -9.98 -7.87 1.66
CA ALA A 70 -10.92 -8.89 1.22
C ALA A 70 -11.02 -10.00 2.26
N GLU A 71 -12.22 -10.49 2.49
CA GLU A 71 -12.45 -11.64 3.36
C GLU A 71 -12.38 -12.94 2.57
N MET A 72 -11.93 -14.00 3.21
CA MET A 72 -11.76 -15.31 2.55
C MET A 72 -13.06 -15.90 2.03
N LEU A 73 -14.17 -15.60 2.69
CA LEU A 73 -15.48 -16.13 2.33
C LEU A 73 -16.30 -15.15 1.48
N GLY A 74 -15.67 -14.10 1.00
CA GLY A 74 -16.31 -13.07 0.21
C GLY A 74 -16.60 -11.80 1.00
N GLY A 75 -16.63 -10.69 0.29
CA GLY A 75 -16.85 -9.38 0.89
C GLY A 75 -15.56 -8.65 1.24
N VAL A 76 -15.74 -7.45 1.74
CA VAL A 76 -14.64 -6.55 2.12
C VAL A 76 -14.89 -6.09 3.55
N LYS A 77 -13.85 -6.08 4.34
CA LYS A 77 -13.85 -5.55 5.70
C LYS A 77 -12.95 -4.33 5.80
N MET A 78 -13.20 -3.50 6.79
CA MET A 78 -12.33 -2.37 7.11
C MET A 78 -11.53 -2.70 8.35
N ASN A 79 -10.22 -2.47 8.29
CA ASN A 79 -9.33 -2.58 9.44
C ASN A 79 -8.88 -1.19 9.86
N LEU A 80 -9.11 -0.83 11.11
CA LEU A 80 -8.56 0.38 11.69
C LEU A 80 -7.14 0.08 12.17
N LEU A 81 -6.20 0.86 11.68
CA LEU A 81 -4.79 0.77 12.08
C LEU A 81 -4.54 1.86 13.10
N LEU A 82 -4.63 1.48 14.37
CA LEU A 82 -4.56 2.42 15.47
C LEU A 82 -3.13 2.90 15.69
N ALA A 83 -2.95 4.22 15.70
CA ALA A 83 -1.66 4.84 15.96
C ALA A 83 -1.34 4.83 17.46
N ASN A 84 -0.06 4.98 17.77
CA ASN A 84 0.37 5.15 19.16
C ASN A 84 0.45 6.64 19.50
N ASN A 85 -0.69 7.21 19.85
CA ASN A 85 -0.79 8.62 20.26
C ASN A 85 -1.62 8.71 21.53
N PRO A 86 -0.98 8.79 22.71
CA PRO A 86 -1.71 8.88 23.97
C PRO A 86 -2.28 10.28 24.25
N ARG A 87 -1.86 11.29 23.50
CA ARG A 87 -2.26 12.68 23.73
C ARG A 87 -3.51 13.09 22.99
N GLU A 88 -3.60 12.71 21.73
CA GLU A 88 -4.64 13.18 20.83
C GLU A 88 -5.43 12.02 20.24
N LYS A 89 -6.73 12.23 20.10
CA LYS A 89 -7.62 11.24 19.48
C LYS A 89 -8.54 11.93 18.48
N TYR A 90 -9.07 11.18 17.53
CA TYR A 90 -10.14 11.66 16.68
C TYR A 90 -11.41 11.86 17.49
N GLN A 91 -12.14 12.93 17.16
CA GLN A 91 -13.43 13.24 17.75
C GLN A 91 -14.54 12.67 16.86
N ILE A 92 -15.70 12.44 17.45
CA ILE A 92 -16.89 11.98 16.69
C ILE A 92 -17.14 12.95 15.53
N GLY A 93 -17.31 12.40 14.34
CA GLY A 93 -17.51 13.18 13.12
C GLY A 93 -16.24 13.53 12.37
N ASP A 94 -15.07 13.23 12.93
CA ASP A 94 -13.80 13.46 12.24
C ASP A 94 -13.62 12.50 11.07
N THR A 95 -12.75 12.87 10.14
CA THR A 95 -12.39 12.05 8.99
C THR A 95 -11.06 11.37 9.22
N ILE A 96 -11.05 10.06 9.13
CA ILE A 96 -9.85 9.22 9.24
C ILE A 96 -9.34 8.95 7.83
N PRO A 97 -8.03 9.10 7.56
CA PRO A 97 -7.50 8.78 6.24
C PRO A 97 -7.58 7.27 5.98
N GLY A 98 -8.13 6.93 4.81
CA GLY A 98 -8.12 5.58 4.30
C GLY A 98 -6.88 5.34 3.45
N VAL A 99 -6.30 4.17 3.58
CA VAL A 99 -5.16 3.74 2.78
C VAL A 99 -5.57 2.56 1.92
N LEU A 100 -5.04 2.54 0.71
CA LEU A 100 -5.25 1.39 -0.16
C LEU A 100 -4.42 0.23 0.36
N ASN A 101 -5.02 -0.91 0.32
CA ASN A 101 -4.57 -2.18 0.84
C ASN A 101 -3.07 -2.46 0.71
N ASN A 102 -2.44 -2.93 1.55
CA ASN A 102 -1.87 -2.96 2.40
C ASN A 102 -0.79 -3.88 2.86
N GLY A 103 -0.88 -5.09 3.00
CA GLY A 103 0.20 -6.02 3.29
C GLY A 103 1.24 -6.07 2.16
N MET A 104 0.80 -6.05 0.91
CA MET A 104 1.71 -6.04 -0.24
C MET A 104 2.30 -4.65 -0.49
N MET A 105 1.54 -3.59 -0.26
CA MET A 105 2.05 -2.22 -0.35
C MET A 105 3.14 -1.95 0.69
N GLU A 106 2.94 -2.40 1.93
CA GLU A 106 3.97 -2.31 2.96
C GLU A 106 5.23 -3.09 2.59
N LYS A 107 5.07 -4.29 2.05
CA LYS A 107 6.21 -5.09 1.60
C LYS A 107 6.97 -4.38 0.48
N VAL A 108 6.28 -3.83 -0.50
CA VAL A 108 6.89 -3.05 -1.58
C VAL A 108 7.59 -1.83 -1.01
N ALA A 109 6.94 -1.10 -0.11
CA ALA A 109 7.53 0.08 0.52
C ALA A 109 8.77 -0.25 1.34
N THR A 110 8.80 -1.39 2.04
CA THR A 110 9.98 -1.83 2.80
C THR A 110 11.10 -2.33 1.90
N MET A 111 10.79 -2.79 0.70
CA MET A 111 11.79 -3.20 -0.28
C MET A 111 12.45 -2.02 -0.99
N MET A 112 11.79 -0.88 -1.10
CA MET A 112 12.30 0.31 -1.79
C MET A 112 13.66 0.77 -1.30
N PRO A 113 13.90 0.94 0.02
CA PRO A 113 15.23 1.33 0.50
C PRO A 113 16.33 0.32 0.15
N GLN A 114 16.00 -0.97 0.11
CA GLN A 114 16.96 -2.02 -0.27
C GLN A 114 17.33 -1.92 -1.74
N VAL A 115 16.35 -1.69 -2.62
CA VAL A 115 16.59 -1.48 -4.05
C VAL A 115 17.43 -0.23 -4.27
N GLU A 116 17.13 0.85 -3.58
CA GLU A 116 17.92 2.09 -3.66
C GLU A 116 19.38 1.86 -3.25
N LYS A 117 19.64 1.07 -2.23
CA LYS A 117 21.00 0.73 -1.80
C LYS A 117 21.73 -0.15 -2.79
N MET A 118 21.04 -0.93 -3.60
CA MET A 118 21.65 -1.79 -4.62
C MET A 118 22.18 -0.99 -5.81
N LEU A 119 21.56 0.12 -6.17
CA LEU A 119 21.94 0.91 -7.36
C LEU A 119 23.40 1.41 -7.29
N PRO A 120 23.85 2.05 -6.20
CA PRO A 120 25.26 2.46 -6.10
C PRO A 120 26.24 1.28 -6.12
N LYS A 121 25.85 0.12 -5.59
CA LYS A 121 26.68 -1.09 -5.62
C LYS A 121 26.85 -1.60 -7.04
N LEU A 122 25.80 -1.58 -7.85
CA LEU A 122 25.87 -1.95 -9.26
C LEU A 122 26.77 -1.00 -10.04
N ASP A 123 26.67 0.31 -9.80
CA ASP A 123 27.55 1.30 -10.40
C ASP A 123 29.01 1.07 -10.02
N SER A 124 29.30 0.72 -8.77
CA SER A 124 30.63 0.39 -8.31
C SER A 124 31.20 -0.87 -8.98
N ILE A 125 30.37 -1.89 -9.18
CA ILE A 125 30.76 -3.12 -9.88
C ILE A 125 31.06 -2.79 -11.34
N LEU A 126 30.24 -2.00 -12.00
CA LEU A 126 30.47 -1.57 -13.38
C LEU A 126 31.77 -0.79 -13.54
N ALA A 127 32.05 0.13 -12.61
CA ALA A 127 33.30 0.88 -12.59
C ALA A 127 34.51 -0.05 -12.40
N SER A 128 34.43 -1.03 -11.50
CA SER A 128 35.48 -2.01 -11.27
C SER A 128 35.72 -2.89 -12.52
N LEU A 129 34.64 -3.29 -13.20
CA LEU A 129 34.74 -4.06 -14.45
C LEU A 129 35.42 -3.24 -15.55
N ASN A 130 35.12 -1.97 -15.68
CA ASN A 130 35.77 -1.07 -16.63
C ASN A 130 37.26 -0.94 -16.38
N VAL A 131 37.69 -0.89 -15.13
CA VAL A 131 39.12 -0.87 -14.77
C VAL A 131 39.78 -2.18 -15.20
N ILE A 132 39.17 -3.32 -14.97
CA ILE A 132 39.67 -4.64 -15.38
C ILE A 132 39.77 -4.71 -16.90
N LEU A 133 38.77 -4.20 -17.62
CA LEU A 133 38.75 -4.16 -19.08
C LEU A 133 39.85 -3.30 -19.67
N ALA A 134 40.31 -2.29 -18.96
CA ALA A 134 41.39 -1.42 -19.38
C ALA A 134 42.79 -2.04 -19.21
N ASP A 135 42.89 -3.20 -18.52
CA ASP A 135 44.16 -3.88 -18.31
C ASP A 135 44.53 -4.65 -19.58
N PRO A 136 45.67 -4.33 -20.23
CA PRO A 136 46.11 -5.01 -21.47
C PRO A 136 46.54 -6.44 -21.23
N ALA A 137 46.63 -6.93 -20.02
CA ALA A 137 47.06 -8.29 -19.69
C ALA A 137 45.92 -9.33 -19.78
N ILE A 138 44.66 -8.91 -20.07
CA ILE A 138 43.49 -9.81 -20.09
C ILE A 138 42.73 -9.75 -21.41
N PRO A 139 43.33 -10.02 -22.60
CA PRO A 139 42.61 -9.94 -23.84
C PRO A 139 41.64 -11.11 -24.07
N ALA A 140 41.88 -12.27 -23.45
CA ALA A 140 41.13 -13.49 -23.73
C ALA A 140 39.74 -13.53 -23.00
N THR A 141 39.58 -12.85 -21.87
CA THR A 141 38.35 -12.79 -21.12
C THR A 141 37.55 -11.52 -21.40
N LEU A 142 38.08 -10.64 -22.23
CA LEU A 142 37.53 -9.32 -22.49
C LEU A 142 36.10 -9.38 -23.02
N HIS A 143 35.82 -10.31 -23.93
CA HIS A 143 34.50 -10.43 -24.53
C HIS A 143 33.43 -10.84 -23.54
N ASN A 144 33.72 -11.83 -22.67
CA ASN A 144 32.77 -12.27 -21.62
C ASN A 144 32.52 -11.18 -20.56
N VAL A 145 33.56 -10.43 -20.23
CA VAL A 145 33.44 -9.31 -19.26
C VAL A 145 32.66 -8.16 -19.87
N GLN A 146 32.82 -7.88 -21.18
CA GLN A 146 31.98 -6.88 -21.85
C GLN A 146 30.51 -7.27 -21.83
N ASP A 147 30.21 -8.54 -22.11
CA ASP A 147 28.83 -9.05 -22.07
C ASP A 147 28.25 -8.94 -20.67
N LEU A 148 29.02 -9.29 -19.64
CA LEU A 148 28.62 -9.16 -18.25
C LEU A 148 28.37 -7.70 -17.88
N THR A 149 29.26 -6.79 -18.29
CA THR A 149 29.10 -5.34 -18.04
C THR A 149 27.84 -4.81 -18.70
N ALA A 150 27.56 -5.21 -19.94
CA ALA A 150 26.32 -4.83 -20.65
C ALA A 150 25.09 -5.35 -19.94
N SER A 151 25.13 -6.61 -19.48
CA SER A 151 24.03 -7.21 -18.73
C SER A 151 23.77 -6.49 -17.41
N MET A 152 24.83 -6.10 -16.70
CA MET A 152 24.70 -5.35 -15.44
C MET A 152 24.16 -3.94 -15.67
N ALA A 153 24.55 -3.28 -16.76
CA ALA A 153 24.00 -1.98 -17.13
C ALA A 153 22.50 -2.06 -17.41
N VAL A 154 22.07 -3.12 -18.12
CA VAL A 154 20.65 -3.37 -18.38
C VAL A 154 19.92 -3.64 -17.04
N THR A 155 20.47 -4.46 -16.17
CA THR A 155 19.89 -4.74 -14.85
C THR A 155 19.74 -3.46 -14.02
N SER A 156 20.76 -2.60 -14.02
CA SER A 156 20.70 -1.33 -13.32
C SER A 156 19.58 -0.44 -13.86
N ARG A 157 19.41 -0.36 -15.17
CA ARG A 157 18.31 0.40 -15.79
C ARG A 157 16.95 -0.20 -15.46
N GLN A 158 16.85 -1.54 -15.45
CA GLN A 158 15.62 -2.23 -15.08
C GLN A 158 15.23 -1.93 -13.64
N LEU A 159 16.20 -1.90 -12.72
CA LEU A 159 15.95 -1.52 -11.32
C LEU A 159 15.47 -0.06 -11.21
N GLN A 160 16.05 0.86 -11.97
CA GLN A 160 15.63 2.25 -11.99
C GLN A 160 14.20 2.38 -12.53
N THR A 161 13.87 1.65 -13.60
CA THR A 161 12.52 1.61 -14.18
C THR A 161 11.53 1.01 -13.18
N LEU A 162 11.93 -0.06 -12.48
CA LEU A 162 11.12 -0.67 -11.43
C LEU A 162 10.76 0.34 -10.36
N MET A 163 11.72 1.14 -9.91
CA MET A 163 11.50 2.14 -8.87
C MET A 163 10.61 3.29 -9.32
N LYS A 164 10.79 3.75 -10.58
CA LYS A 164 10.09 4.94 -11.08
C LYS A 164 8.72 4.64 -11.64
N ASP A 165 8.58 3.54 -12.36
CA ASP A 165 7.41 3.24 -13.18
C ASP A 165 6.69 1.96 -12.76
N ASP A 166 7.42 0.86 -12.59
CA ASP A 166 6.81 -0.47 -12.40
C ASP A 166 6.19 -0.64 -11.03
N ILE A 167 6.77 -0.07 -9.98
CA ILE A 167 6.19 -0.12 -8.64
C ILE A 167 4.85 0.62 -8.58
N PRO A 168 4.73 1.85 -9.11
CA PRO A 168 3.42 2.48 -9.20
C PRO A 168 2.40 1.71 -10.04
N GLN A 169 2.85 1.09 -11.16
CA GLN A 169 1.97 0.24 -11.98
C GLN A 169 1.57 -1.04 -11.26
N LEU A 170 2.47 -1.66 -10.52
CA LEU A 170 2.17 -2.83 -9.70
C LEU A 170 1.11 -2.50 -8.64
N THR A 171 1.21 -1.34 -8.02
CA THR A 171 0.20 -0.83 -7.10
C THR A 171 -1.17 -0.76 -7.76
N GLY A 172 -1.24 -0.20 -8.97
CA GLY A 172 -2.48 -0.16 -9.74
C GLY A 172 -3.03 -1.54 -10.08
N LYS A 173 -2.16 -2.48 -10.46
CA LYS A 173 -2.56 -3.86 -10.76
C LYS A 173 -3.06 -4.59 -9.51
N LEU A 174 -2.43 -4.40 -8.36
CA LEU A 174 -2.87 -4.97 -7.10
C LEU A 174 -4.25 -4.45 -6.70
N ASN A 175 -4.50 -3.16 -6.91
CA ASN A 175 -5.82 -2.58 -6.70
C ASN A 175 -6.87 -3.20 -7.62
N SER A 176 -6.52 -3.40 -8.89
CA SER A 176 -7.40 -4.06 -9.87
C SER A 176 -7.71 -5.51 -9.48
N ILE A 177 -6.73 -6.24 -8.98
CA ILE A 177 -6.93 -7.60 -8.46
C ILE A 177 -7.87 -7.58 -7.26
N GLY A 178 -7.70 -6.62 -6.35
CA GLY A 178 -8.59 -6.45 -5.21
C GLY A 178 -10.02 -6.15 -5.66
N ASP A 179 -10.19 -5.26 -6.64
CA ASP A 179 -11.48 -4.93 -7.22
C ASP A 179 -12.15 -6.17 -7.86
N ASN A 180 -11.39 -6.92 -8.65
CA ASN A 180 -11.88 -8.13 -9.29
C ASN A 180 -12.26 -9.20 -8.25
N PHE A 181 -11.47 -9.34 -7.21
CA PHE A 181 -11.77 -10.26 -6.12
C PHE A 181 -13.07 -9.86 -5.40
N ALA A 182 -13.26 -8.57 -5.14
CA ALA A 182 -14.48 -8.07 -4.52
C ALA A 182 -15.71 -8.33 -5.39
N LEU A 183 -15.60 -8.18 -6.72
CA LEU A 183 -16.68 -8.50 -7.66
C LEU A 183 -17.02 -9.98 -7.68
N ILE A 184 -16.04 -10.86 -7.60
CA ILE A 184 -16.25 -12.32 -7.55
C ILE A 184 -16.89 -12.73 -6.23
N SER A 185 -16.57 -12.02 -5.15
CA SER A 185 -17.03 -12.33 -3.80
C SER A 185 -18.46 -11.86 -3.54
N ASN A 186 -18.98 -10.98 -4.35
CA ASN A 186 -20.34 -10.47 -4.27
C ASN A 186 -21.25 -11.25 -5.20
#